data_9d13fed5bd635842804a61402f2234a0
#
_entry.id   9d13fed5bd635842804a61402f2234a0
#
_cell.length_a   1.000
_cell.length_b   1.000
_cell.length_c   1.000
_cell.angle_alpha   90.00
_cell.angle_beta   90.00
_cell.angle_gamma   90.00
#
_symmetry.space_group_name_H-M   'P 1'
#
loop_
_entity.id
_entity.type
_entity.pdbx_description
1 polymer ?
#
loop_
_entity_poly.entity_id
_entity_poly.type
_entity_poly.pdbx_seq_one_letter_code
_entity_poly.pdbx_strand_id
1 'polypeptide(L)'
;MEILYKPTFIRQLNKLDKDLQEEVFEKIDLFKVKDNHSLLKVHKLHGELREFYSFSVNYKIRIVFIWNNDEVILVSIGDHDLYK
;
A
#
# COMPACT_ATOMS: atom_id res chain seq x y z
N MET A 1 12.47 3.08 -8.34
CA MET A 1 11.02 2.77 -8.31
C MET A 1 10.24 4.07 -8.25
N GLU A 2 9.32 4.26 -9.18
CA GLU A 2 8.45 5.43 -9.20
C GLU A 2 7.12 5.09 -8.52
N ILE A 3 6.66 5.96 -7.63
CA ILE A 3 5.41 5.75 -6.90
C ILE A 3 4.40 6.80 -7.29
N LEU A 4 3.26 6.34 -7.81
CA LEU A 4 2.13 7.18 -8.18
C LEU A 4 0.98 6.92 -7.20
N TYR A 5 0.07 7.88 -7.07
CA TYR A 5 -1.00 7.85 -6.08
C TYR A 5 -2.33 8.06 -6.78
N LYS A 6 -3.24 7.10 -6.64
CA LYS A 6 -4.60 7.28 -7.14
C LYS A 6 -5.37 8.28 -6.27
N PRO A 7 -6.31 9.04 -6.85
CA PRO A 7 -7.13 9.97 -6.06
C PRO A 7 -7.85 9.28 -4.90
N THR A 8 -8.32 8.05 -5.10
CA THR A 8 -8.97 7.28 -4.03
C THR A 8 -8.03 7.07 -2.85
N PHE A 9 -6.76 6.71 -3.14
CA PHE A 9 -5.76 6.54 -2.10
C PHE A 9 -5.57 7.84 -1.32
N ILE A 10 -5.44 8.96 -2.03
CA ILE A 10 -5.23 10.27 -1.40
C ILE A 10 -6.40 10.63 -0.49
N ARG A 11 -7.64 10.41 -0.96
CA ARG A 11 -8.82 10.71 -0.13
C ARG A 11 -8.84 9.87 1.14
N GLN A 12 -8.52 8.58 1.02
CA GLN A 12 -8.50 7.68 2.17
C GLN A 12 -7.39 8.05 3.14
N LEU A 13 -6.21 8.38 2.62
CA LEU A 13 -5.09 8.81 3.44
C LEU A 13 -5.45 10.06 4.26
N ASN A 14 -6.11 11.02 3.62
CA ASN A 14 -6.46 12.27 4.27
C ASN A 14 -7.47 12.10 5.42
N LYS A 15 -8.17 10.97 5.45
CA LYS A 15 -9.12 10.67 6.54
C LYS A 15 -8.46 10.03 7.74
N LEU A 16 -7.20 9.61 7.62
CA LEU A 16 -6.48 9.01 8.74
C LEU A 16 -5.98 10.12 9.67
N ASP A 17 -5.81 9.80 10.95
CA ASP A 17 -5.22 10.76 11.87
C ASP A 17 -3.75 11.01 11.50
N LYS A 18 -3.20 12.09 12.03
CA LYS A 18 -1.87 12.54 11.64
C LYS A 18 -0.79 11.52 11.97
N ASP A 19 -0.85 10.88 13.12
CA ASP A 19 0.15 9.89 13.51
C ASP A 19 0.15 8.70 12.58
N LEU A 20 -1.03 8.26 12.16
CA LEU A 20 -1.16 7.16 11.22
C LEU A 20 -0.68 7.56 9.83
N GLN A 21 -0.95 8.79 9.40
CA GLN A 21 -0.42 9.30 8.14
C GLN A 21 1.11 9.27 8.13
N GLU A 22 1.73 9.67 9.23
CA GLU A 22 3.19 9.65 9.34
C GLU A 22 3.72 8.21 9.25
N GLU A 23 3.04 7.26 9.89
CA GLU A 23 3.41 5.85 9.79
C GLU A 23 3.29 5.35 8.35
N VAL A 24 2.26 5.77 7.63
CA VAL A 24 2.07 5.41 6.23
C VAL A 24 3.26 5.90 5.40
N PHE A 25 3.65 7.16 5.55
CA PHE A 25 4.77 7.71 4.79
C PHE A 25 6.07 6.98 5.10
N GLU A 26 6.29 6.64 6.36
CA GLU A 26 7.47 5.86 6.76
C GLU A 26 7.50 4.50 6.07
N LYS A 27 6.36 3.82 6.00
CA LYS A 27 6.28 2.50 5.36
C LYS A 27 6.41 2.60 3.85
N ILE A 28 5.90 3.66 3.23
CA ILE A 28 6.09 3.89 1.79
C ILE A 28 7.59 4.09 1.50
N ASP A 29 8.29 4.84 2.33
CA ASP A 29 9.74 5.01 2.15
C ASP A 29 10.48 3.68 2.25
N LEU A 30 10.13 2.86 3.24
CA LEU A 30 10.71 1.52 3.35
C LEU A 30 10.40 0.66 2.12
N PHE A 31 9.19 0.77 1.61
CA PHE A 31 8.73 -0.02 0.45
C PHE A 31 9.57 0.27 -0.79
N LYS A 32 10.13 1.46 -0.93
CA LYS A 32 10.94 1.84 -2.09
C LYS A 32 12.21 1.01 -2.21
N VAL A 33 12.65 0.37 -1.14
CA VAL A 33 13.81 -0.51 -1.11
C VAL A 33 13.32 -1.95 -1.10
N LYS A 34 13.61 -2.71 -2.16
CA LYS A 34 13.09 -4.07 -2.32
C LYS A 34 13.46 -5.01 -1.18
N ASP A 35 14.60 -4.79 -0.54
CA ASP A 35 15.04 -5.63 0.58
C ASP A 35 14.05 -5.56 1.76
N ASN A 36 13.24 -4.51 1.84
CA ASN A 36 12.25 -4.34 2.90
C ASN A 36 10.91 -5.01 2.58
N HIS A 37 10.73 -5.55 1.40
CA HIS A 37 9.42 -6.09 0.99
C HIS A 37 8.97 -7.27 1.84
N SER A 38 9.90 -8.12 2.26
CA SER A 38 9.57 -9.22 3.17
C SER A 38 9.07 -8.69 4.52
N LEU A 39 9.75 -7.70 5.05
CA LEU A 39 9.35 -7.06 6.31
C LEU A 39 7.96 -6.44 6.23
N LEU A 40 7.63 -5.84 5.09
CA LEU A 40 6.34 -5.19 4.85
C LEU A 40 5.26 -6.18 4.41
N LYS A 41 5.59 -7.45 4.26
CA LYS A 41 4.67 -8.49 3.81
C LYS A 41 4.07 -8.20 2.45
N VAL A 42 4.90 -7.70 1.53
CA VAL A 42 4.48 -7.49 0.15
C VAL A 42 4.07 -8.83 -0.45
N HIS A 43 2.85 -8.90 -0.99
CA HIS A 43 2.37 -10.12 -1.61
C HIS A 43 1.32 -9.82 -2.65
N LYS A 44 1.16 -10.73 -3.59
CA LYS A 44 0.15 -10.64 -4.63
C LYS A 44 -1.18 -11.16 -4.10
N LEU A 45 -2.25 -10.46 -4.42
CA LEU A 45 -3.60 -10.89 -4.05
C LEU A 45 -4.09 -11.97 -5.01
N HIS A 46 -5.14 -12.69 -4.61
CA HIS A 46 -5.65 -13.82 -5.37
C HIS A 46 -7.11 -13.60 -5.80
N GLY A 47 -7.59 -14.48 -6.69
CA GLY A 47 -8.97 -14.43 -7.16
C GLY A 47 -9.23 -13.24 -8.06
N GLU A 48 -10.30 -12.54 -7.81
CA GLU A 48 -10.67 -11.38 -8.62
C GLU A 48 -9.71 -10.21 -8.48
N LEU A 49 -8.91 -10.22 -7.43
CA LEU A 49 -7.93 -9.16 -7.15
C LEU A 49 -6.53 -9.53 -7.61
N ARG A 50 -6.39 -10.53 -8.48
CA ARG A 50 -5.08 -11.07 -8.87
C ARG A 50 -4.13 -10.08 -9.54
N GLU A 51 -4.63 -8.94 -10.01
CA GLU A 51 -3.80 -7.91 -10.61
C GLU A 51 -3.20 -6.97 -9.58
N PHE A 52 -3.62 -7.10 -8.34
CA PHE A 52 -3.21 -6.21 -7.26
C PHE A 52 -2.26 -6.90 -6.30
N TYR A 53 -1.48 -6.06 -5.64
CA TYR A 53 -0.57 -6.44 -4.57
C TYR A 53 -0.96 -5.69 -3.32
N SER A 54 -0.41 -6.10 -2.20
CA SER A 54 -0.66 -5.43 -0.93
C SER A 54 0.61 -5.43 -0.09
N PHE A 55 0.76 -4.40 0.75
CA PHE A 55 1.74 -4.45 1.82
C PHE A 55 1.16 -3.83 3.09
N SER A 56 1.79 -4.14 4.23
CA SER A 56 1.31 -3.75 5.55
C SER A 56 1.92 -2.45 6.01
N VAL A 57 1.09 -1.51 6.45
CA VAL A 57 1.55 -0.35 7.22
C VAL A 57 1.77 -0.78 8.68
N ASN A 58 0.81 -1.49 9.23
CA ASN A 58 0.89 -2.14 10.52
C ASN A 58 0.01 -3.40 10.47
N TYR A 59 -0.22 -4.05 11.59
CA TYR A 59 -1.01 -5.30 11.57
C TYR A 59 -2.45 -5.09 11.11
N LYS A 60 -2.96 -3.87 11.18
CA LYS A 60 -4.35 -3.55 10.84
C LYS A 60 -4.50 -2.90 9.47
N ILE A 61 -3.58 -1.99 9.13
CA ILE A 61 -3.71 -1.14 7.94
C ILE A 61 -2.86 -1.71 6.80
N ARG A 62 -3.48 -1.77 5.61
CA ARG A 62 -2.85 -2.30 4.40
C ARG A 62 -2.96 -1.29 3.28
N ILE A 63 -1.99 -1.33 2.36
CA ILE A 63 -2.03 -0.55 1.13
C ILE A 63 -2.15 -1.54 -0.03
N VAL A 64 -3.09 -1.27 -0.93
CA VAL A 64 -3.28 -2.06 -2.16
C VAL A 64 -2.68 -1.27 -3.30
N PHE A 65 -1.91 -1.94 -4.15
CA PHE A 65 -1.20 -1.27 -5.24
C PHE A 65 -1.13 -2.15 -6.49
N ILE A 66 -0.84 -1.50 -7.61
CA ILE A 66 -0.53 -2.14 -8.89
C ILE A 66 0.96 -1.99 -9.12
N TRP A 67 1.61 -3.07 -9.56
CA TRP A 67 3.05 -3.08 -9.82
C TRP A 67 3.27 -3.32 -11.29
N ASN A 68 3.77 -2.31 -12.00
CA ASN A 68 3.98 -2.35 -13.44
C ASN A 68 5.43 -1.93 -13.73
N ASN A 69 6.33 -2.91 -13.86
CA ASN A 69 7.76 -2.69 -14.05
C ASN A 69 8.34 -1.88 -12.90
N ASP A 70 8.92 -0.71 -13.17
CA ASP A 70 9.48 0.17 -12.15
C ASP A 70 8.46 1.10 -11.52
N GLU A 71 7.20 1.01 -11.97
CA GLU A 71 6.17 1.92 -11.53
C GLU A 71 5.21 1.21 -10.58
N VAL A 72 4.94 1.87 -9.46
CA VAL A 72 3.97 1.38 -8.48
C VAL A 72 2.86 2.41 -8.35
N ILE A 73 1.62 1.97 -8.45
CA ILE A 73 0.46 2.84 -8.32
C ILE A 73 -0.28 2.45 -7.04
N LEU A 74 -0.27 3.33 -6.04
CA LEU A 74 -0.99 3.10 -4.79
C LEU A 74 -2.47 3.37 -5.03
N VAL A 75 -3.29 2.34 -4.88
CA VAL A 75 -4.70 2.36 -5.28
C VAL A 75 -5.62 2.69 -4.10
N SER A 76 -5.41 2.03 -2.97
CA SER A 76 -6.26 2.23 -1.81
C SER A 76 -5.52 1.89 -0.52
N ILE A 77 -6.03 2.42 0.59
CA ILE A 77 -5.49 2.18 1.92
C ILE A 77 -6.65 2.04 2.90
N GLY A 78 -6.56 1.07 3.79
CA GLY A 78 -7.56 0.80 4.80
C GLY A 78 -7.20 -0.44 5.58
N ASP A 79 -8.14 -0.97 6.35
CA ASP A 79 -7.92 -2.22 7.06
C ASP A 79 -8.10 -3.40 6.10
N HIS A 80 -7.94 -4.63 6.60
CA HIS A 80 -7.97 -5.79 5.71
C HIS A 80 -9.34 -6.06 5.08
N ASP A 81 -10.36 -5.30 5.43
CA ASP A 81 -11.66 -5.36 4.75
C ASP A 81 -11.61 -4.83 3.32
N LEU A 82 -10.52 -4.15 2.94
CA LEU A 82 -10.32 -3.69 1.57
C LEU A 82 -10.41 -4.81 0.54
N TYR A 83 -10.14 -6.04 0.95
CA TYR A 83 -10.06 -7.17 0.02
C TYR A 83 -11.36 -7.97 -0.10
N LYS A 84 -12.34 -7.62 0.66
CA LYS A 84 -13.59 -8.38 0.67
C LYS A 84 -14.47 -8.08 -0.50
#